data_f934ae191e48de74fbad78530a49a3a6
#
_entry.id   f934ae191e48de74fbad78530a49a3a6
#
_cell.length_a   1.000
_cell.length_b   1.000
_cell.length_c   1.000
_cell.angle_alpha   90.00
_cell.angle_beta   90.00
_cell.angle_gamma   90.00
#
_symmetry.space_group_name_H-M   'P 1'
#
loop_
_entity.id
_entity.type
_entity.pdbx_description
1 polymer ?
#
loop_
_entity_poly.entity_id
_entity_poly.type
_entity_poly.pdbx_seq_one_letter_code
_entity_poly.pdbx_strand_id
1 'polypeptide(L)'
;MGTRSGAHRSTATAMAVVASAPGKVLITGGYLILERPNAGIVLSTNARFYAIVKPLYGQVKPDSWAWGWTDVKLTSPQLLRESIESQNPFVEYAVQYAVAAAYAIFDKNKKDALHKLLLQGLDITILGCNDFYSYRNQIEARGLPLTPEALAALPPFASITFNADESNGGNCKPEVAKTGLGSSAAMTTAVVAALLHYLGIVNLSSSIDQQHDGDLDMVHMIAQSAHCIAQGKIGSGFDVSSAVYGSQRYVRFSPEVLSSAQVAVKETPLQEVITGILKGKWDHERAMFSLPPLMTLLLGEPGTGGSSTPSMVGSVKKWQKSDPQKSQETWKKLSESNSALETQLNMLSKLAEEHWNAYKHVIESCSKLKSEKWMEQATEPTQEAVVKSLLGARDAMLGIRYHMRLMGEAAGVPIEPESQTQLLNATMDMEGVLLAGVPGAGGFDAVFAVTLGDSGSNVTKAWSSVNVLALLVREDPHGVSLESCDPRTTEITSAVSAVHIE
;
A
#
# COMPACT_ATOMS: atom_id res chain seq x y z
N MET A 1 25.48 -63.50 -3.83
CA MET A 1 25.83 -62.15 -4.28
C MET A 1 24.51 -61.39 -4.46
N GLY A 2 24.15 -60.62 -3.45
CA GLY A 2 22.89 -59.84 -3.47
C GLY A 2 23.25 -58.35 -3.41
N THR A 3 22.99 -57.65 -4.45
CA THR A 3 23.20 -56.19 -4.56
C THR A 3 22.08 -55.47 -3.83
N ARG A 4 22.41 -54.79 -2.74
CA ARG A 4 21.51 -53.84 -2.06
C ARG A 4 21.43 -52.55 -2.91
N SER A 5 20.29 -52.33 -3.53
CA SER A 5 19.90 -51.05 -4.10
C SER A 5 19.62 -50.06 -2.96
N GLY A 6 20.52 -49.11 -2.76
CA GLY A 6 20.31 -47.99 -1.86
C GLY A 6 19.36 -46.99 -2.50
N ALA A 7 18.14 -46.93 -1.99
CA ALA A 7 17.22 -45.84 -2.34
C ALA A 7 17.72 -44.54 -1.74
N HIS A 8 18.31 -43.66 -2.55
CA HIS A 8 18.50 -42.26 -2.21
C HIS A 8 17.11 -41.62 -2.00
N ARG A 9 16.69 -41.49 -0.74
CA ARG A 9 15.64 -40.53 -0.38
C ARG A 9 16.16 -39.13 -0.67
N SER A 10 15.75 -38.57 -1.78
CA SER A 10 15.85 -37.13 -2.03
C SER A 10 15.13 -36.42 -0.88
N THR A 11 15.87 -35.83 0.02
CA THR A 11 15.33 -34.82 0.96
C THR A 11 14.89 -33.64 0.11
N ALA A 12 13.58 -33.53 -0.13
CA ALA A 12 13.02 -32.32 -0.73
C ALA A 12 13.42 -31.15 0.20
N THR A 13 14.36 -30.35 -0.25
CA THR A 13 14.71 -29.07 0.37
C THR A 13 13.44 -28.25 0.35
N ALA A 14 12.91 -27.87 1.51
CA ALA A 14 11.73 -27.01 1.58
C ALA A 14 12.02 -25.75 0.76
N MET A 15 11.26 -25.55 -0.32
CA MET A 15 11.46 -24.40 -1.22
C MET A 15 11.13 -23.11 -0.47
N ALA A 16 11.89 -22.06 -0.72
CA ALA A 16 11.58 -20.73 -0.22
C ALA A 16 10.23 -20.26 -0.81
N VAL A 17 9.40 -19.69 0.03
CA VAL A 17 8.15 -19.01 -0.38
C VAL A 17 8.44 -17.52 -0.48
N VAL A 18 8.07 -16.90 -1.59
CA VAL A 18 8.18 -15.47 -1.80
C VAL A 18 6.78 -14.93 -2.08
N ALA A 19 6.30 -14.03 -1.22
CA ALA A 19 5.05 -13.32 -1.48
C ALA A 19 5.29 -11.82 -1.44
N SER A 20 4.49 -11.08 -2.19
CA SER A 20 4.55 -9.62 -2.23
C SER A 20 3.19 -8.98 -2.03
N ALA A 21 3.18 -7.75 -1.53
CA ALA A 21 1.97 -6.95 -1.38
C ALA A 21 2.24 -5.49 -1.77
N PRO A 22 1.31 -4.83 -2.48
CA PRO A 22 1.49 -3.49 -3.00
C PRO A 22 1.35 -2.40 -1.93
N GLY A 23 1.97 -1.26 -2.21
CA GLY A 23 1.59 0.01 -1.61
C GLY A 23 0.27 0.54 -2.16
N LYS A 24 -0.21 1.64 -1.60
CA LYS A 24 -1.51 2.23 -1.94
C LYS A 24 -1.49 3.75 -2.00
N VAL A 25 -2.42 4.33 -2.77
CA VAL A 25 -2.75 5.76 -2.77
C VAL A 25 -4.27 5.89 -2.58
N LEU A 26 -4.70 6.60 -1.53
CA LEU A 26 -6.12 6.89 -1.32
C LEU A 26 -6.48 8.18 -2.06
N ILE A 27 -7.29 8.05 -3.10
CA ILE A 27 -7.68 9.17 -3.98
C ILE A 27 -8.89 9.93 -3.41
N THR A 28 -9.88 9.20 -2.90
CA THR A 28 -11.10 9.77 -2.28
C THR A 28 -11.37 9.12 -0.94
N GLY A 29 -12.19 9.76 -0.13
CA GLY A 29 -12.63 9.19 1.16
C GLY A 29 -11.73 9.56 2.34
N GLY A 30 -10.79 10.47 2.17
CA GLY A 30 -9.96 10.96 3.29
C GLY A 30 -10.84 11.34 4.49
N TYR A 31 -10.50 10.84 5.68
CA TYR A 31 -11.28 10.91 6.94
C TYR A 31 -12.62 10.18 6.91
N LEU A 32 -13.46 10.37 5.87
CA LEU A 32 -14.79 9.78 5.77
C LEU A 32 -14.78 8.25 5.78
N ILE A 33 -13.75 7.64 5.20
CA ILE A 33 -13.55 6.19 5.15
C ILE A 33 -13.42 5.53 6.54
N LEU A 34 -13.25 6.34 7.60
CA LEU A 34 -13.27 5.87 8.99
C LEU A 34 -14.67 5.54 9.50
N GLU A 35 -15.72 5.96 8.79
CA GLU A 35 -17.12 5.86 9.23
C GLU A 35 -17.99 5.31 8.10
N ARG A 36 -18.70 4.20 8.39
CA ARG A 36 -19.71 3.67 7.48
C ARG A 36 -20.88 4.63 7.34
N PRO A 37 -21.55 4.69 6.19
CA PRO A 37 -21.33 3.91 4.96
C PRO A 37 -20.39 4.56 3.95
N ASN A 38 -19.56 5.52 4.37
CA ASN A 38 -18.70 6.26 3.44
C ASN A 38 -17.69 5.34 2.74
N ALA A 39 -17.59 5.50 1.43
CA ALA A 39 -16.62 4.78 0.62
C ALA A 39 -15.40 5.64 0.31
N GLY A 40 -14.30 4.97 -0.07
CA GLY A 40 -13.12 5.60 -0.65
C GLY A 40 -12.63 4.81 -1.86
N ILE A 41 -11.98 5.51 -2.79
CA ILE A 41 -11.25 4.91 -3.90
C ILE A 41 -9.79 4.81 -3.48
N VAL A 42 -9.29 3.60 -3.41
CA VAL A 42 -7.90 3.29 -3.13
C VAL A 42 -7.27 2.60 -4.33
N LEU A 43 -6.15 3.13 -4.80
CA LEU A 43 -5.35 2.54 -5.86
C LEU A 43 -4.15 1.81 -5.26
N SER A 44 -3.96 0.57 -5.60
CA SER A 44 -2.72 -0.16 -5.34
C SER A 44 -1.66 0.20 -6.38
N THR A 45 -0.41 -0.04 -6.05
CA THR A 45 0.73 0.44 -6.84
C THR A 45 1.72 -0.67 -7.16
N ASN A 46 2.56 -0.41 -8.17
CA ASN A 46 3.69 -1.28 -8.50
C ASN A 46 4.81 -1.28 -7.45
N ALA A 47 4.82 -0.33 -6.51
CA ALA A 47 5.71 -0.39 -5.35
C ALA A 47 5.24 -1.47 -4.38
N ARG A 48 6.09 -2.46 -4.09
CA ARG A 48 5.71 -3.64 -3.31
C ARG A 48 6.67 -3.90 -2.15
N PHE A 49 6.16 -4.49 -1.09
CA PHE A 49 6.95 -5.22 -0.11
C PHE A 49 6.96 -6.70 -0.46
N TYR A 50 8.12 -7.32 -0.30
CA TYR A 50 8.35 -8.75 -0.51
C TYR A 50 8.73 -9.39 0.82
N ALA A 51 8.18 -10.57 1.08
CA ALA A 51 8.58 -11.42 2.20
C ALA A 51 9.03 -12.78 1.66
N ILE A 52 10.24 -13.18 2.04
CA ILE A 52 10.86 -14.44 1.66
C ILE A 52 10.93 -15.30 2.91
N VAL A 53 10.25 -16.42 2.93
CA VAL A 53 10.20 -17.36 4.06
C VAL A 53 10.84 -18.68 3.66
N LYS A 54 11.81 -19.14 4.45
CA LYS A 54 12.48 -20.44 4.26
C LYS A 54 12.88 -21.02 5.61
N PRO A 55 13.21 -22.33 5.68
CA PRO A 55 13.71 -22.92 6.91
C PRO A 55 15.04 -22.25 7.33
N LEU A 56 15.19 -22.00 8.64
CA LEU A 56 16.41 -21.45 9.22
C LEU A 56 17.48 -22.52 9.38
N TYR A 57 17.07 -23.75 9.76
CA TYR A 57 17.96 -24.86 10.01
C TYR A 57 17.81 -25.92 8.92
N GLY A 58 18.92 -26.51 8.50
CA GLY A 58 18.94 -27.59 7.51
C GLY A 58 18.37 -28.92 8.03
N GLN A 59 18.23 -29.08 9.34
CA GLN A 59 17.67 -30.26 10.00
C GLN A 59 16.67 -29.82 11.06
N VAL A 60 15.65 -30.67 11.28
CA VAL A 60 14.65 -30.46 12.34
C VAL A 60 15.35 -30.60 13.70
N LYS A 61 15.13 -29.64 14.60
CA LYS A 61 15.56 -29.73 15.99
C LYS A 61 14.89 -30.91 16.70
N PRO A 62 15.52 -31.49 17.73
CA PRO A 62 14.91 -32.54 18.52
C PRO A 62 13.53 -32.15 19.06
N ASP A 63 12.59 -33.11 19.14
CA ASP A 63 11.19 -32.89 19.60
C ASP A 63 11.11 -32.34 21.05
N SER A 64 12.20 -32.39 21.82
CA SER A 64 12.28 -31.82 23.17
C SER A 64 12.42 -30.28 23.18
N TRP A 65 12.62 -29.65 22.02
CA TRP A 65 12.75 -28.21 21.90
C TRP A 65 11.41 -27.57 21.58
N ALA A 66 11.01 -26.58 22.37
CA ALA A 66 9.86 -25.76 22.04
C ALA A 66 10.29 -24.70 21.00
N TRP A 67 9.44 -24.50 19.99
CA TRP A 67 9.62 -23.38 19.06
C TRP A 67 9.39 -22.05 19.76
N GLY A 68 10.22 -21.06 19.47
CA GLY A 68 10.12 -19.72 20.01
C GLY A 68 10.83 -18.67 19.17
N TRP A 69 10.89 -17.42 19.64
CA TRP A 69 11.53 -16.30 18.92
C TRP A 69 13.00 -16.52 18.64
N THR A 70 13.71 -17.33 19.41
CA THR A 70 15.10 -17.72 19.12
C THR A 70 15.23 -18.53 17.83
N ASP A 71 14.13 -19.07 17.33
CA ASP A 71 14.07 -19.85 16.10
C ASP A 71 13.57 -19.03 14.90
N VAL A 72 13.46 -17.72 15.06
CA VAL A 72 13.06 -16.79 14.00
C VAL A 72 14.22 -15.84 13.72
N LYS A 73 14.73 -15.87 12.49
CA LYS A 73 15.70 -14.90 11.99
C LYS A 73 14.99 -13.91 11.08
N LEU A 74 15.06 -12.64 11.41
CA LEU A 74 14.53 -11.55 10.60
C LEU A 74 15.66 -10.78 9.92
N THR A 75 15.54 -10.57 8.62
CA THR A 75 16.49 -9.77 7.83
C THR A 75 15.72 -8.75 7.02
N SER A 76 16.10 -7.47 7.13
CA SER A 76 15.56 -6.40 6.30
C SER A 76 16.64 -5.36 6.02
N PRO A 77 17.00 -5.12 4.75
CA PRO A 77 17.98 -4.10 4.40
C PRO A 77 17.56 -2.67 4.79
N GLN A 78 16.26 -2.38 4.76
CA GLN A 78 15.74 -1.08 5.15
C GLN A 78 15.71 -0.86 6.66
N LEU A 79 15.65 -1.92 7.46
CA LEU A 79 15.51 -1.86 8.91
C LEU A 79 16.84 -2.07 9.64
N LEU A 80 17.97 -1.90 8.94
CA LEU A 80 19.29 -2.10 9.51
C LEU A 80 19.51 -1.23 10.74
N ARG A 81 19.35 -1.85 11.89
CA ARG A 81 20.05 -1.49 13.13
C ARG A 81 20.77 -2.72 13.64
N GLU A 82 22.01 -2.53 13.96
CA GLU A 82 22.88 -3.53 14.59
C GLU A 82 22.44 -3.93 16.02
N SER A 83 21.31 -3.43 16.52
CA SER A 83 20.81 -3.81 17.83
C SER A 83 19.71 -4.86 17.71
N ILE A 84 19.95 -6.00 18.32
CA ILE A 84 19.01 -7.11 18.58
C ILE A 84 17.72 -6.65 19.30
N GLU A 85 17.64 -5.39 19.73
CA GLU A 85 16.54 -4.83 20.54
C GLU A 85 15.53 -3.96 19.76
N SER A 86 15.69 -3.73 18.45
CA SER A 86 14.68 -2.96 17.73
C SER A 86 13.54 -3.86 17.24
N GLN A 87 12.59 -4.10 18.11
CA GLN A 87 11.34 -4.79 17.81
C GLN A 87 10.56 -4.01 16.74
N ASN A 88 10.19 -4.69 15.64
CA ASN A 88 9.23 -4.18 14.69
C ASN A 88 7.87 -4.84 14.97
N PRO A 89 6.94 -4.14 15.66
CA PRO A 89 5.69 -4.74 16.09
C PRO A 89 4.84 -5.24 14.92
N PHE A 90 4.95 -4.63 13.75
CA PHE A 90 4.20 -5.05 12.56
C PHE A 90 4.64 -6.44 12.07
N VAL A 91 5.93 -6.73 12.10
CA VAL A 91 6.47 -8.04 11.73
C VAL A 91 6.22 -9.06 12.83
N GLU A 92 6.43 -8.69 14.09
CA GLU A 92 6.23 -9.59 15.23
C GLU A 92 4.79 -10.09 15.31
N TYR A 93 3.81 -9.18 15.25
CA TYR A 93 2.41 -9.59 15.25
C TYR A 93 2.03 -10.37 13.99
N ALA A 94 2.60 -10.04 12.82
CA ALA A 94 2.38 -10.83 11.61
C ALA A 94 2.79 -12.29 11.78
N VAL A 95 3.98 -12.56 12.36
CA VAL A 95 4.48 -13.91 12.64
C VAL A 95 3.61 -14.59 13.69
N GLN A 96 3.33 -13.93 14.81
CA GLN A 96 2.52 -14.50 15.89
C GLN A 96 1.13 -14.89 15.42
N TYR A 97 0.45 -14.01 14.68
CA TYR A 97 -0.91 -14.21 14.22
C TYR A 97 -0.98 -15.30 13.13
N ALA A 98 0.00 -15.35 12.21
CA ALA A 98 0.06 -16.40 11.19
C ALA A 98 0.26 -17.79 11.82
N VAL A 99 1.18 -17.93 12.78
CA VAL A 99 1.41 -19.19 13.49
C VAL A 99 0.20 -19.58 14.34
N ALA A 100 -0.40 -18.62 15.05
CA ALA A 100 -1.61 -18.89 15.85
C ALA A 100 -2.80 -19.30 14.97
N ALA A 101 -2.93 -18.73 13.76
CA ALA A 101 -3.95 -19.14 12.80
C ALA A 101 -3.77 -20.60 12.35
N ALA A 102 -2.52 -21.03 12.10
CA ALA A 102 -2.24 -22.42 11.78
C ALA A 102 -2.67 -23.37 12.92
N TYR A 103 -2.34 -23.04 14.15
CA TYR A 103 -2.77 -23.83 15.30
C TYR A 103 -4.29 -23.80 15.56
N ALA A 104 -4.97 -22.70 15.19
CA ALA A 104 -6.43 -22.59 15.34
C ALA A 104 -7.20 -23.42 14.30
N ILE A 105 -6.68 -23.51 13.06
CA ILE A 105 -7.37 -24.12 11.92
C ILE A 105 -7.08 -25.61 11.78
N PHE A 106 -5.85 -26.05 12.07
CA PHE A 106 -5.38 -27.41 11.78
C PHE A 106 -5.93 -28.43 12.78
N ASP A 107 -6.27 -29.62 12.25
CA ASP A 107 -6.53 -30.81 13.04
C ASP A 107 -5.23 -31.35 13.70
N LYS A 108 -5.36 -32.41 14.52
CA LYS A 108 -4.21 -32.96 15.26
C LYS A 108 -3.06 -33.39 14.34
N ASN A 109 -3.36 -34.06 13.24
CA ASN A 109 -2.30 -34.56 12.33
C ASN A 109 -1.55 -33.44 11.65
N LYS A 110 -2.27 -32.40 11.23
CA LYS A 110 -1.66 -31.20 10.64
C LYS A 110 -0.90 -30.38 11.66
N LYS A 111 -1.34 -30.34 12.94
CA LYS A 111 -0.60 -29.71 14.03
C LYS A 111 0.75 -30.40 14.30
N ASP A 112 0.81 -31.73 14.22
CA ASP A 112 2.09 -32.45 14.36
C ASP A 112 3.03 -32.13 13.19
N ALA A 113 2.51 -32.01 11.97
CA ALA A 113 3.30 -31.59 10.80
C ALA A 113 3.76 -30.14 10.92
N LEU A 114 2.88 -29.24 11.36
CA LEU A 114 3.20 -27.84 11.65
C LEU A 114 4.32 -27.73 12.69
N HIS A 115 4.21 -28.47 13.78
CA HIS A 115 5.22 -28.47 14.83
C HIS A 115 6.61 -28.87 14.29
N LYS A 116 6.67 -29.95 13.49
CA LYS A 116 7.90 -30.37 12.82
C LYS A 116 8.48 -29.30 11.87
N LEU A 117 7.59 -28.60 11.15
CA LEU A 117 7.98 -27.52 10.26
C LEU A 117 8.57 -26.34 11.07
N LEU A 118 7.92 -25.95 12.16
CA LEU A 118 8.40 -24.87 13.04
C LEU A 118 9.72 -25.22 13.75
N LEU A 119 9.99 -26.49 14.04
CA LEU A 119 11.28 -26.93 14.57
C LEU A 119 12.46 -26.80 13.58
N GLN A 120 12.19 -26.50 12.31
CA GLN A 120 13.23 -26.07 11.35
C GLN A 120 13.57 -24.59 11.49
N GLY A 121 12.86 -23.86 12.32
CA GLY A 121 12.97 -22.41 12.44
C GLY A 121 12.50 -21.67 11.19
N LEU A 122 12.41 -20.37 11.29
CA LEU A 122 11.97 -19.47 10.20
C LEU A 122 13.08 -18.46 9.89
N ASP A 123 13.56 -18.44 8.66
CA ASP A 123 14.39 -17.35 8.12
C ASP A 123 13.50 -16.49 7.22
N ILE A 124 13.20 -15.28 7.69
CA ILE A 124 12.29 -14.35 7.04
C ILE A 124 13.10 -13.13 6.57
N THR A 125 13.14 -12.91 5.26
CA THR A 125 13.74 -11.71 4.67
C THR A 125 12.63 -10.80 4.14
N ILE A 126 12.71 -9.51 4.49
CA ILE A 126 11.72 -8.50 4.11
C ILE A 126 12.42 -7.43 3.27
N LEU A 127 11.89 -7.18 2.07
CA LEU A 127 12.42 -6.20 1.12
C LEU A 127 11.30 -5.23 0.74
N GLY A 128 11.53 -3.92 0.84
CA GLY A 128 10.58 -2.90 0.38
C GLY A 128 11.16 -2.11 -0.79
N CYS A 129 10.36 -1.84 -1.81
CA CYS A 129 10.74 -0.93 -2.88
C CYS A 129 11.15 0.44 -2.31
N ASN A 130 12.08 1.10 -2.98
CA ASN A 130 12.58 2.40 -2.54
C ASN A 130 11.47 3.46 -2.41
N ASP A 131 10.43 3.38 -3.23
CA ASP A 131 9.32 4.35 -3.24
C ASP A 131 8.56 4.49 -1.92
N PHE A 132 8.65 3.53 -1.00
CA PHE A 132 8.00 3.61 0.31
C PHE A 132 8.61 4.64 1.25
N TYR A 133 9.85 5.05 1.00
CA TYR A 133 10.63 5.92 1.86
C TYR A 133 11.25 7.08 1.07
N SER A 134 11.55 8.18 1.74
CA SER A 134 12.26 9.28 1.14
C SER A 134 13.75 8.94 0.96
N TYR A 135 14.23 9.05 -0.25
CA TYR A 135 15.66 8.97 -0.59
C TYR A 135 16.23 10.30 -1.03
N ARG A 136 15.51 11.39 -0.80
CA ARG A 136 15.92 12.75 -1.15
C ARG A 136 17.33 13.06 -0.68
N ASN A 137 17.62 12.84 0.61
CA ASN A 137 18.94 13.12 1.19
C ASN A 137 20.07 12.32 0.52
N GLN A 138 19.82 11.09 0.10
CA GLN A 138 20.81 10.27 -0.64
C GLN A 138 21.07 10.82 -2.05
N ILE A 139 20.04 11.29 -2.74
CA ILE A 139 20.14 11.86 -4.08
C ILE A 139 20.92 13.17 -4.00
N GLU A 140 20.58 14.04 -3.05
CA GLU A 140 21.24 15.34 -2.81
C GLU A 140 22.70 15.15 -2.38
N ALA A 141 23.00 14.19 -1.49
CA ALA A 141 24.38 13.89 -1.07
C ALA A 141 25.27 13.38 -2.22
N ARG A 142 24.69 12.86 -3.29
CA ARG A 142 25.40 12.50 -4.52
C ARG A 142 25.53 13.65 -5.53
N GLY A 143 25.01 14.84 -5.20
CA GLY A 143 24.97 15.98 -6.09
C GLY A 143 24.06 15.79 -7.30
N LEU A 144 23.09 14.87 -7.21
CA LEU A 144 22.15 14.58 -8.30
C LEU A 144 20.88 15.46 -8.14
N PRO A 145 20.24 15.83 -9.26
CA PRO A 145 18.96 16.53 -9.20
C PRO A 145 17.85 15.62 -8.67
N LEU A 146 16.82 16.22 -8.05
CA LEU A 146 15.64 15.49 -7.56
C LEU A 146 14.72 15.10 -8.72
N THR A 147 15.06 14.01 -9.40
CA THR A 147 14.33 13.51 -10.56
C THR A 147 14.02 12.01 -10.42
N PRO A 148 13.02 11.50 -11.14
CA PRO A 148 12.75 10.06 -11.19
C PRO A 148 13.94 9.22 -11.65
N GLU A 149 14.76 9.75 -12.58
CA GLU A 149 15.94 9.06 -13.10
C GLU A 149 17.01 8.92 -12.01
N ALA A 150 17.21 9.95 -11.17
CA ALA A 150 18.12 9.86 -10.04
C ALA A 150 17.64 8.85 -8.99
N LEU A 151 16.34 8.77 -8.75
CA LEU A 151 15.75 7.75 -7.88
C LEU A 151 15.93 6.34 -8.47
N ALA A 152 15.71 6.17 -9.77
CA ALA A 152 15.90 4.91 -10.47
C ALA A 152 17.36 4.42 -10.49
N ALA A 153 18.33 5.34 -10.40
CA ALA A 153 19.75 5.01 -10.34
C ALA A 153 20.22 4.52 -8.95
N LEU A 154 19.38 4.59 -7.92
CA LEU A 154 19.70 4.01 -6.62
C LEU A 154 19.59 2.48 -6.68
N PRO A 155 20.44 1.76 -5.90
CA PRO A 155 20.27 0.32 -5.76
C PRO A 155 18.85 -0.01 -5.29
N PRO A 156 18.23 -1.06 -5.81
CA PRO A 156 16.93 -1.51 -5.32
C PRO A 156 17.03 -1.97 -3.87
N PHE A 157 15.96 -1.86 -3.15
CA PHE A 157 15.89 -2.21 -1.73
C PHE A 157 17.00 -1.56 -0.89
N ALA A 158 17.33 -0.29 -1.23
CA ALA A 158 18.40 0.45 -0.59
C ALA A 158 18.13 0.66 0.91
N SER A 159 19.20 0.72 1.71
CA SER A 159 19.10 1.02 3.14
C SER A 159 18.60 2.46 3.36
N ILE A 160 17.74 2.64 4.37
CA ILE A 160 17.22 3.94 4.81
C ILE A 160 18.07 4.59 5.90
N THR A 161 19.18 3.99 6.32
CA THR A 161 20.05 4.50 7.39
C THR A 161 20.67 5.87 7.11
N PHE A 162 20.74 6.26 5.83
CA PHE A 162 21.29 7.56 5.41
C PHE A 162 20.35 8.76 5.61
N ASN A 163 19.11 8.53 6.04
CA ASN A 163 18.14 9.58 6.31
C ASN A 163 18.25 10.13 7.75
N ALA A 164 19.24 9.68 8.51
CA ALA A 164 19.51 10.18 9.86
C ALA A 164 20.32 11.47 9.79
N ASP A 165 19.76 12.56 10.30
CA ASP A 165 20.49 13.79 10.54
C ASP A 165 21.54 13.56 11.65
N GLU A 166 22.82 13.51 11.30
CA GLU A 166 23.92 13.41 12.26
C GLU A 166 24.14 14.69 13.06
N SER A 167 23.41 15.78 12.72
CA SER A 167 23.70 17.13 13.20
C SER A 167 23.18 17.47 14.60
N ASN A 168 22.35 16.65 15.22
CA ASN A 168 21.84 16.89 16.58
C ASN A 168 22.25 15.77 17.54
N GLY A 169 23.33 16.03 18.29
CA GLY A 169 23.86 15.18 19.36
C GLY A 169 22.91 14.99 20.56
N GLY A 170 21.75 14.47 20.32
CA GLY A 170 20.76 14.14 21.34
C GLY A 170 19.96 12.93 20.88
N ASN A 171 19.56 12.08 21.80
CA ASN A 171 18.79 10.84 21.73
C ASN A 171 17.58 10.81 20.75
N CYS A 172 17.62 11.46 19.62
CA CYS A 172 16.59 11.39 18.57
C CYS A 172 16.76 10.10 17.79
N LYS A 173 15.77 9.22 17.89
CA LYS A 173 15.63 8.09 16.95
C LYS A 173 15.49 8.70 15.55
N PRO A 174 16.30 8.28 14.56
CA PRO A 174 16.15 8.79 13.19
C PRO A 174 14.73 8.46 12.71
N GLU A 175 13.96 9.49 12.44
CA GLU A 175 12.62 9.36 11.89
C GLU A 175 12.76 9.24 10.39
N VAL A 176 12.35 8.09 9.85
CA VAL A 176 12.41 7.85 8.42
C VAL A 176 11.20 8.50 7.78
N ALA A 177 11.42 9.48 6.91
CA ALA A 177 10.35 10.10 6.14
C ALA A 177 9.72 9.05 5.19
N LYS A 178 8.38 8.99 5.21
CA LYS A 178 7.56 8.08 4.41
C LYS A 178 6.87 8.85 3.29
N THR A 179 6.59 8.16 2.21
CA THR A 179 5.96 8.73 1.00
C THR A 179 4.44 8.54 0.97
N GLY A 180 3.82 8.13 2.07
CA GLY A 180 2.36 7.95 2.14
C GLY A 180 1.80 6.67 1.52
N LEU A 181 2.66 5.77 0.99
CA LEU A 181 2.27 4.52 0.31
C LEU A 181 1.76 3.40 1.24
N GLY A 182 1.71 3.59 2.55
CA GLY A 182 1.21 2.56 3.48
C GLY A 182 2.18 1.41 3.70
N SER A 183 3.46 1.72 3.91
CA SER A 183 4.55 0.73 4.08
C SER A 183 4.26 -0.34 5.14
N SER A 184 3.67 0.04 6.29
CA SER A 184 3.36 -0.92 7.35
C SER A 184 2.33 -1.96 6.93
N ALA A 185 1.27 -1.54 6.22
CA ALA A 185 0.23 -2.45 5.74
C ALA A 185 0.76 -3.40 4.66
N ALA A 186 1.49 -2.87 3.66
CA ALA A 186 2.11 -3.68 2.61
C ALA A 186 3.10 -4.70 3.20
N MET A 187 3.96 -4.28 4.13
CA MET A 187 4.91 -5.15 4.82
C MET A 187 4.21 -6.25 5.63
N THR A 188 3.24 -5.88 6.49
CA THR A 188 2.48 -6.85 7.29
C THR A 188 1.77 -7.86 6.40
N THR A 189 1.13 -7.39 5.33
CA THR A 189 0.41 -8.26 4.39
C THR A 189 1.35 -9.22 3.67
N ALA A 190 2.49 -8.76 3.17
CA ALA A 190 3.48 -9.62 2.51
C ALA A 190 4.00 -10.71 3.46
N VAL A 191 4.32 -10.35 4.71
CA VAL A 191 4.81 -11.33 5.73
C VAL A 191 3.73 -12.34 6.07
N VAL A 192 2.49 -11.90 6.32
CA VAL A 192 1.36 -12.78 6.61
C VAL A 192 1.09 -13.72 5.44
N ALA A 193 1.02 -13.20 4.22
CA ALA A 193 0.77 -13.99 3.02
C ALA A 193 1.84 -15.08 2.80
N ALA A 194 3.12 -14.70 2.89
CA ALA A 194 4.22 -15.65 2.76
C ALA A 194 4.17 -16.74 3.83
N LEU A 195 3.90 -16.37 5.08
CA LEU A 195 3.80 -17.32 6.19
C LEU A 195 2.59 -18.23 6.06
N LEU A 196 1.40 -17.71 5.78
CA LEU A 196 0.20 -18.53 5.63
C LEU A 196 0.33 -19.53 4.48
N HIS A 197 0.98 -19.13 3.37
CA HIS A 197 1.30 -20.05 2.28
C HIS A 197 2.36 -21.08 2.68
N TYR A 198 3.45 -20.65 3.33
CA TYR A 198 4.53 -21.52 3.80
C TYR A 198 4.04 -22.57 4.82
N LEU A 199 3.12 -22.17 5.71
CA LEU A 199 2.51 -23.04 6.71
C LEU A 199 1.39 -23.93 6.13
N GLY A 200 1.00 -23.74 4.86
CA GLY A 200 -0.01 -24.54 4.19
C GLY A 200 -1.46 -24.21 4.58
N ILE A 201 -1.72 -22.97 5.04
CA ILE A 201 -3.08 -22.50 5.39
C ILE A 201 -3.81 -22.00 4.15
N VAL A 202 -3.11 -21.29 3.29
CA VAL A 202 -3.63 -20.74 2.03
C VAL A 202 -2.80 -21.25 0.85
N ASN A 203 -3.40 -21.26 -0.32
CA ASN A 203 -2.73 -21.60 -1.57
C ASN A 203 -2.76 -20.40 -2.52
N LEU A 204 -1.84 -19.47 -2.31
CA LEU A 204 -1.70 -18.29 -3.16
C LEU A 204 -1.13 -18.68 -4.52
N SER A 205 -1.55 -17.96 -5.57
CA SER A 205 -1.07 -18.13 -6.94
C SER A 205 -0.32 -16.88 -7.40
N SER A 206 0.57 -17.06 -8.37
CA SER A 206 1.18 -15.97 -9.13
C SER A 206 0.25 -15.45 -10.25
N SER A 207 -0.79 -16.22 -10.60
CA SER A 207 -1.81 -15.83 -11.58
C SER A 207 -3.08 -15.38 -10.86
N ILE A 208 -3.58 -14.20 -11.24
CA ILE A 208 -4.75 -13.58 -10.64
C ILE A 208 -6.00 -14.44 -10.86
N ASP A 209 -6.16 -15.00 -12.06
CA ASP A 209 -7.31 -15.84 -12.43
C ASP A 209 -7.38 -17.14 -11.63
N GLN A 210 -6.33 -17.50 -10.90
CA GLN A 210 -6.23 -18.70 -10.07
C GLN A 210 -6.25 -18.40 -8.57
N GLN A 211 -6.41 -17.15 -8.16
CA GLN A 211 -6.55 -16.79 -6.76
C GLN A 211 -7.94 -17.15 -6.26
N HIS A 212 -7.99 -17.80 -5.08
CA HIS A 212 -9.25 -18.12 -4.40
C HIS A 212 -9.61 -17.02 -3.41
N ASP A 213 -10.82 -16.47 -3.51
CA ASP A 213 -11.31 -15.43 -2.60
C ASP A 213 -11.18 -15.83 -1.12
N GLY A 214 -11.46 -17.07 -0.79
CA GLY A 214 -11.32 -17.56 0.58
C GLY A 214 -9.89 -17.54 1.13
N ASP A 215 -8.88 -17.75 0.28
CA ASP A 215 -7.47 -17.64 0.66
C ASP A 215 -7.08 -16.18 0.86
N LEU A 216 -7.55 -15.27 0.00
CA LEU A 216 -7.35 -13.84 0.15
C LEU A 216 -8.05 -13.30 1.41
N ASP A 217 -9.28 -13.73 1.69
CA ASP A 217 -10.01 -13.36 2.89
C ASP A 217 -9.27 -13.84 4.16
N MET A 218 -8.67 -15.02 4.13
CA MET A 218 -7.81 -15.49 5.23
C MET A 218 -6.59 -14.58 5.43
N VAL A 219 -5.89 -14.24 4.36
CA VAL A 219 -4.76 -13.28 4.42
C VAL A 219 -5.24 -11.94 4.97
N HIS A 220 -6.38 -11.43 4.49
CA HIS A 220 -6.95 -10.16 4.95
C HIS A 220 -7.26 -10.17 6.45
N MET A 221 -8.00 -11.17 6.94
CA MET A 221 -8.39 -11.26 8.34
C MET A 221 -7.16 -11.27 9.26
N ILE A 222 -6.14 -12.06 8.93
CA ILE A 222 -4.94 -12.19 9.76
C ILE A 222 -4.07 -10.93 9.64
N ALA A 223 -3.83 -10.41 8.44
CA ALA A 223 -3.02 -9.21 8.22
C ALA A 223 -3.67 -7.97 8.86
N GLN A 224 -4.97 -7.79 8.69
CA GLN A 224 -5.72 -6.68 9.28
C GLN A 224 -5.67 -6.71 10.81
N SER A 225 -5.82 -7.88 11.39
CA SER A 225 -5.77 -8.05 12.85
C SER A 225 -4.38 -7.76 13.40
N ALA A 226 -3.33 -8.36 12.81
CA ALA A 226 -1.95 -8.11 13.19
C ALA A 226 -1.57 -6.63 13.06
N HIS A 227 -1.96 -5.99 11.95
CA HIS A 227 -1.67 -4.59 11.68
C HIS A 227 -2.39 -3.65 12.69
N CYS A 228 -3.66 -3.91 13.01
CA CYS A 228 -4.41 -3.12 13.99
C CYS A 228 -3.80 -3.21 15.40
N ILE A 229 -3.39 -4.41 15.83
CA ILE A 229 -2.76 -4.59 17.14
C ILE A 229 -1.40 -3.92 17.17
N ALA A 230 -0.59 -4.05 16.12
CA ALA A 230 0.71 -3.37 16.00
C ALA A 230 0.59 -1.85 16.07
N GLN A 231 -0.47 -1.28 15.50
CA GLN A 231 -0.77 0.17 15.59
C GLN A 231 -1.36 0.61 16.93
N GLY A 232 -1.82 -0.31 17.77
CA GLY A 232 -2.54 -0.01 19.00
C GLY A 232 -3.94 0.60 18.80
N LYS A 233 -4.52 0.50 17.61
CA LYS A 233 -5.84 1.05 17.25
C LYS A 233 -6.48 0.30 16.09
N ILE A 234 -7.83 0.30 16.06
CA ILE A 234 -8.57 -0.13 14.86
C ILE A 234 -8.61 1.06 13.90
N GLY A 235 -7.87 0.98 12.79
CA GLY A 235 -7.85 1.97 11.72
C GLY A 235 -9.07 1.85 10.81
N SER A 236 -8.99 2.44 9.62
CA SER A 236 -9.99 2.30 8.56
C SER A 236 -9.89 0.94 7.84
N GLY A 237 -8.69 0.37 7.75
CA GLY A 237 -8.42 -0.93 7.15
C GLY A 237 -8.27 -0.92 5.63
N PHE A 238 -8.47 0.20 4.96
CA PHE A 238 -8.36 0.28 3.50
C PHE A 238 -6.95 -0.03 3.01
N ASP A 239 -5.93 0.28 3.80
CA ASP A 239 -4.52 0.05 3.50
C ASP A 239 -4.17 -1.44 3.43
N VAL A 240 -4.62 -2.24 4.41
CA VAL A 240 -4.47 -3.69 4.38
C VAL A 240 -5.39 -4.30 3.32
N SER A 241 -6.64 -3.83 3.21
CA SER A 241 -7.57 -4.31 2.18
C SER A 241 -7.00 -4.14 0.77
N SER A 242 -6.43 -2.98 0.44
CA SER A 242 -5.81 -2.77 -0.87
C SER A 242 -4.52 -3.57 -1.06
N ALA A 243 -3.74 -3.78 0.00
CA ALA A 243 -2.57 -4.64 -0.07
C ALA A 243 -2.94 -6.11 -0.39
N VAL A 244 -4.10 -6.58 0.08
CA VAL A 244 -4.57 -7.95 -0.17
C VAL A 244 -5.29 -8.07 -1.51
N TYR A 245 -6.25 -7.18 -1.80
CA TYR A 245 -7.18 -7.35 -2.93
C TYR A 245 -6.87 -6.44 -4.12
N GLY A 246 -5.97 -5.48 -3.97
CA GLY A 246 -5.64 -4.53 -5.03
C GLY A 246 -6.48 -3.25 -5.01
N SER A 247 -6.46 -2.54 -6.13
CA SER A 247 -7.24 -1.30 -6.34
C SER A 247 -8.73 -1.54 -6.21
N GLN A 248 -9.41 -0.69 -5.44
CA GLN A 248 -10.82 -0.92 -5.11
C GLN A 248 -11.55 0.34 -4.66
N ARG A 249 -12.85 0.30 -4.83
CA ARG A 249 -13.79 1.04 -3.99
C ARG A 249 -13.97 0.27 -2.69
N TYR A 250 -13.80 0.92 -1.56
CA TYR A 250 -13.78 0.29 -0.26
C TYR A 250 -14.71 0.97 0.73
N VAL A 251 -15.49 0.18 1.48
CA VAL A 251 -16.22 0.60 2.68
C VAL A 251 -15.72 -0.20 3.87
N ARG A 252 -15.39 0.48 4.95
CA ARG A 252 -14.81 -0.07 6.17
C ARG A 252 -15.63 -1.21 6.77
N PHE A 253 -14.97 -2.21 7.35
CA PHE A 253 -15.59 -3.21 8.23
C PHE A 253 -16.06 -2.61 9.56
N SER A 254 -17.04 -3.25 10.20
CA SER A 254 -17.49 -2.88 11.55
C SER A 254 -16.39 -3.15 12.57
N PRO A 255 -15.93 -2.14 13.34
CA PRO A 255 -14.78 -2.28 14.24
C PRO A 255 -14.94 -3.36 15.30
N GLU A 256 -16.18 -3.72 15.62
CA GLU A 256 -16.55 -4.70 16.63
C GLU A 256 -15.93 -6.08 16.37
N VAL A 257 -15.66 -6.43 15.11
CA VAL A 257 -15.01 -7.70 14.74
C VAL A 257 -13.62 -7.86 15.37
N LEU A 258 -12.95 -6.74 15.65
CA LEU A 258 -11.61 -6.71 16.26
C LEU A 258 -11.60 -6.29 17.73
N SER A 259 -12.75 -5.92 18.31
CA SER A 259 -12.80 -5.44 19.71
C SER A 259 -12.35 -6.51 20.70
N SER A 260 -12.71 -7.76 20.47
CA SER A 260 -12.25 -8.90 21.28
C SER A 260 -10.72 -9.05 21.26
N ALA A 261 -10.10 -8.84 20.10
CA ALA A 261 -8.65 -8.91 19.96
C ALA A 261 -7.93 -7.80 20.74
N GLN A 262 -8.50 -6.60 20.81
CA GLN A 262 -7.92 -5.49 21.58
C GLN A 262 -8.00 -5.70 23.10
N VAL A 263 -9.08 -6.31 23.59
CA VAL A 263 -9.29 -6.58 25.01
C VAL A 263 -8.49 -7.80 25.48
N ALA A 264 -8.38 -8.82 24.63
CA ALA A 264 -7.83 -10.13 24.97
C ALA A 264 -6.29 -10.18 25.11
N VAL A 265 -5.56 -9.12 24.78
CA VAL A 265 -4.07 -9.10 24.72
C VAL A 265 -3.40 -9.47 26.05
N LYS A 266 -4.11 -9.54 27.18
CA LYS A 266 -3.50 -9.85 28.49
C LYS A 266 -3.94 -11.18 29.13
N GLU A 267 -5.07 -11.78 28.75
CA GLU A 267 -5.65 -12.89 29.53
C GLU A 267 -6.14 -14.09 28.67
N THR A 268 -6.36 -13.91 27.37
CA THR A 268 -6.91 -14.95 26.49
C THR A 268 -5.80 -15.53 25.59
N PRO A 269 -5.72 -16.88 25.44
CA PRO A 269 -4.78 -17.49 24.53
C PRO A 269 -4.98 -16.97 23.08
N LEU A 270 -3.88 -16.63 22.39
CA LEU A 270 -3.95 -16.04 21.05
C LEU A 270 -4.73 -16.90 20.04
N GLN A 271 -4.68 -18.22 20.17
CA GLN A 271 -5.47 -19.15 19.32
C GLN A 271 -6.97 -18.95 19.47
N GLU A 272 -7.48 -18.66 20.67
CA GLU A 272 -8.89 -18.38 20.91
C GLU A 272 -9.29 -17.04 20.30
N VAL A 273 -8.43 -16.03 20.45
CA VAL A 273 -8.60 -14.72 19.81
C VAL A 273 -8.71 -14.87 18.31
N ILE A 274 -7.77 -15.59 17.68
CA ILE A 274 -7.79 -15.87 16.24
C ILE A 274 -9.04 -16.63 15.83
N THR A 275 -9.45 -17.63 16.61
CA THR A 275 -10.70 -18.36 16.32
C THR A 275 -11.91 -17.43 16.32
N GLY A 276 -11.96 -16.47 17.25
CA GLY A 276 -13.00 -15.44 17.29
C GLY A 276 -12.97 -14.52 16.06
N ILE A 277 -11.78 -14.08 15.65
CA ILE A 277 -11.57 -13.25 14.46
C ILE A 277 -12.05 -13.97 13.19
N LEU A 278 -11.66 -15.23 13.01
CA LEU A 278 -12.01 -16.03 11.83
C LEU A 278 -13.50 -16.34 11.73
N LYS A 279 -14.22 -16.42 12.86
CA LYS A 279 -15.67 -16.59 12.92
C LYS A 279 -16.43 -15.27 12.89
N GLY A 280 -15.75 -14.15 13.02
CA GLY A 280 -16.34 -12.83 13.04
C GLY A 280 -17.01 -12.47 11.72
N LYS A 281 -18.00 -11.59 11.76
CA LYS A 281 -18.66 -11.07 10.57
C LYS A 281 -17.83 -9.89 10.01
N TRP A 282 -17.01 -10.19 9.03
CA TRP A 282 -16.29 -9.19 8.25
C TRP A 282 -17.21 -8.59 7.18
N ASP A 283 -17.76 -7.43 7.45
CA ASP A 283 -18.80 -6.79 6.66
C ASP A 283 -18.26 -5.61 5.83
N HIS A 284 -16.93 -5.59 5.56
CA HIS A 284 -16.38 -4.62 4.63
C HIS A 284 -16.96 -4.85 3.23
N GLU A 285 -17.16 -3.75 2.50
CA GLU A 285 -17.59 -3.84 1.12
C GLU A 285 -16.42 -3.44 0.21
N ARG A 286 -16.21 -4.20 -0.83
CA ARG A 286 -15.21 -3.94 -1.85
C ARG A 286 -15.78 -4.16 -3.24
N ALA A 287 -15.41 -3.31 -4.16
CA ALA A 287 -15.63 -3.49 -5.59
C ALA A 287 -14.35 -3.17 -6.32
N MET A 288 -13.97 -3.98 -7.28
CA MET A 288 -12.79 -3.72 -8.10
C MET A 288 -12.89 -2.34 -8.73
N PHE A 289 -11.77 -1.64 -8.72
CA PHE A 289 -11.64 -0.34 -9.35
C PHE A 289 -10.26 -0.25 -10.01
N SER A 290 -10.19 0.44 -11.13
CA SER A 290 -8.92 0.85 -11.75
C SER A 290 -9.13 2.21 -12.40
N LEU A 291 -8.06 2.95 -12.61
CA LEU A 291 -8.15 4.18 -13.40
C LEU A 291 -8.68 3.87 -14.80
N PRO A 292 -9.51 4.76 -15.38
CA PRO A 292 -9.91 4.63 -16.77
C PRO A 292 -8.69 4.50 -17.70
N PRO A 293 -8.77 3.78 -18.81
CA PRO A 293 -7.65 3.58 -19.72
C PRO A 293 -7.00 4.90 -20.18
N LEU A 294 -5.70 4.86 -20.47
CA LEU A 294 -4.90 6.03 -20.87
C LEU A 294 -4.79 7.11 -19.79
N MET A 295 -5.06 6.77 -18.54
CA MET A 295 -4.79 7.63 -17.38
C MET A 295 -3.63 7.08 -16.58
N THR A 296 -2.80 7.97 -16.03
CA THR A 296 -1.61 7.60 -15.26
C THR A 296 -1.61 8.28 -13.91
N LEU A 297 -1.44 7.46 -12.84
CA LEU A 297 -1.18 7.95 -11.49
C LEU A 297 0.27 8.41 -11.38
N LEU A 298 0.47 9.59 -10.83
CA LEU A 298 1.76 10.13 -10.40
C LEU A 298 1.72 10.37 -8.90
N LEU A 299 2.83 10.14 -8.24
CA LEU A 299 3.03 10.47 -6.82
C LEU A 299 4.30 11.31 -6.70
N GLY A 300 4.24 12.39 -5.93
CA GLY A 300 5.35 13.29 -5.68
C GLY A 300 5.61 13.48 -4.19
N GLU A 301 6.89 13.59 -3.84
CA GLU A 301 7.36 13.90 -2.50
C GLU A 301 7.84 15.37 -2.46
N PRO A 302 7.11 16.29 -1.80
CA PRO A 302 7.47 17.69 -1.73
C PRO A 302 8.67 18.00 -0.82
N GLY A 303 9.02 17.09 0.10
CA GLY A 303 10.15 17.26 1.03
C GLY A 303 9.96 18.39 2.06
N THR A 304 8.73 18.78 2.35
CA THR A 304 8.39 19.91 3.23
C THR A 304 8.18 19.53 4.69
N GLY A 305 8.51 18.31 5.08
CA GLY A 305 8.38 17.77 6.44
C GLY A 305 7.29 16.74 6.57
N GLY A 306 7.40 15.91 7.60
CA GLY A 306 6.46 14.83 7.87
C GLY A 306 5.20 15.29 8.60
N SER A 307 4.08 14.62 8.33
CA SER A 307 2.82 14.79 9.03
C SER A 307 2.45 13.54 9.81
N SER A 308 2.03 13.70 11.06
CA SER A 308 1.52 12.59 11.85
C SER A 308 0.05 12.33 11.55
N THR A 309 -0.24 11.39 10.65
CA THR A 309 -1.62 10.96 10.34
C THR A 309 -2.46 10.67 11.61
N PRO A 310 -1.95 9.94 12.63
CA PRO A 310 -2.71 9.71 13.86
C PRO A 310 -3.09 10.99 14.60
N SER A 311 -2.18 11.97 14.66
CA SER A 311 -2.42 13.26 15.30
C SER A 311 -3.49 14.06 14.55
N MET A 312 -3.40 14.13 13.23
CA MET A 312 -4.35 14.85 12.37
C MET A 312 -5.76 14.26 12.48
N VAL A 313 -5.88 12.93 12.39
CA VAL A 313 -7.17 12.22 12.58
C VAL A 313 -7.74 12.47 13.98
N GLY A 314 -6.89 12.46 15.01
CA GLY A 314 -7.30 12.77 16.38
C GLY A 314 -7.89 14.18 16.53
N SER A 315 -7.26 15.18 15.90
CA SER A 315 -7.72 16.58 15.91
C SER A 315 -9.05 16.74 15.17
N VAL A 316 -9.21 16.12 14.01
CA VAL A 316 -10.49 16.14 13.27
C VAL A 316 -11.60 15.50 14.09
N LYS A 317 -11.37 14.37 14.74
CA LYS A 317 -12.36 13.74 15.65
C LYS A 317 -12.70 14.62 16.84
N LYS A 318 -11.74 15.36 17.38
CA LYS A 318 -11.98 16.33 18.45
C LYS A 318 -12.88 17.47 17.95
N TRP A 319 -12.59 18.01 16.78
CA TRP A 319 -13.43 19.03 16.15
C TRP A 319 -14.87 18.52 15.89
N GLN A 320 -15.04 17.31 15.35
CA GLN A 320 -16.36 16.71 15.17
C GLN A 320 -17.21 16.70 16.44
N LYS A 321 -16.57 16.44 17.60
CA LYS A 321 -17.26 16.44 18.89
C LYS A 321 -17.55 17.84 19.41
N SER A 322 -16.68 18.82 19.10
CA SER A 322 -16.84 20.20 19.61
C SER A 322 -17.81 21.03 18.77
N ASP A 323 -17.96 20.75 17.47
CA ASP A 323 -18.88 21.41 16.54
C ASP A 323 -19.59 20.37 15.64
N PRO A 324 -20.57 19.63 16.18
CA PRO A 324 -21.24 18.55 15.45
C PRO A 324 -22.00 19.04 14.21
N GLN A 325 -22.62 20.22 14.29
CA GLN A 325 -23.41 20.75 13.19
C GLN A 325 -22.54 21.09 11.97
N LYS A 326 -21.49 21.88 12.16
CA LYS A 326 -20.58 22.28 11.08
C LYS A 326 -19.80 21.08 10.53
N SER A 327 -19.39 20.17 11.40
CA SER A 327 -18.71 18.96 10.97
C SER A 327 -19.59 18.06 10.12
N GLN A 328 -20.87 17.88 10.48
CA GLN A 328 -21.81 17.09 9.71
C GLN A 328 -22.08 17.71 8.32
N GLU A 329 -22.22 19.03 8.24
CA GLU A 329 -22.37 19.73 6.97
C GLU A 329 -21.14 19.54 6.08
N THR A 330 -19.94 19.72 6.63
CA THR A 330 -18.68 19.51 5.90
C THR A 330 -18.53 18.04 5.43
N TRP A 331 -18.88 17.09 6.31
CA TRP A 331 -18.88 15.65 5.98
C TRP A 331 -19.80 15.32 4.81
N LYS A 332 -21.02 15.87 4.83
CA LYS A 332 -22.00 15.66 3.76
C LYS A 332 -21.49 16.19 2.42
N LYS A 333 -20.99 17.42 2.37
CA LYS A 333 -20.47 18.05 1.15
C LYS A 333 -19.23 17.32 0.60
N LEU A 334 -18.34 16.88 1.50
CA LEU A 334 -17.18 16.08 1.11
C LEU A 334 -17.60 14.71 0.56
N SER A 335 -18.59 14.06 1.18
CA SER A 335 -19.15 12.79 0.69
C SER A 335 -19.79 12.94 -0.69
N GLU A 336 -20.54 14.03 -0.93
CA GLU A 336 -21.11 14.34 -2.23
C GLU A 336 -20.03 14.52 -3.31
N SER A 337 -18.95 15.25 -3.00
CA SER A 337 -17.81 15.43 -3.91
C SER A 337 -17.07 14.11 -4.19
N ASN A 338 -16.85 13.27 -3.17
CA ASN A 338 -16.26 11.93 -3.34
C ASN A 338 -17.12 11.06 -4.28
N SER A 339 -18.44 11.04 -4.08
CA SER A 339 -19.37 10.27 -4.91
C SER A 339 -19.45 10.80 -6.34
N ALA A 340 -19.37 12.11 -6.51
CA ALA A 340 -19.31 12.72 -7.84
C ALA A 340 -18.06 12.30 -8.60
N LEU A 341 -16.87 12.30 -7.97
CA LEU A 341 -15.65 11.86 -8.61
C LEU A 341 -15.73 10.38 -9.00
N GLU A 342 -16.18 9.51 -8.08
CA GLU A 342 -16.40 8.09 -8.35
C GLU A 342 -17.32 7.88 -9.57
N THR A 343 -18.43 8.61 -9.63
CA THR A 343 -19.38 8.53 -10.74
C THR A 343 -18.74 8.91 -12.07
N GLN A 344 -17.94 9.99 -12.11
CA GLN A 344 -17.29 10.43 -13.34
C GLN A 344 -16.21 9.45 -13.81
N LEU A 345 -15.41 8.92 -12.91
CA LEU A 345 -14.39 7.92 -13.26
C LEU A 345 -15.03 6.62 -13.79
N ASN A 346 -16.10 6.15 -13.15
CA ASN A 346 -16.85 4.98 -13.64
C ASN A 346 -17.50 5.24 -15.01
N MET A 347 -18.00 6.45 -15.25
CA MET A 347 -18.55 6.84 -16.55
C MET A 347 -17.47 6.84 -17.63
N LEU A 348 -16.25 7.33 -17.31
CA LEU A 348 -15.12 7.32 -18.23
C LEU A 348 -14.68 5.88 -18.57
N SER A 349 -14.63 4.98 -17.60
CA SER A 349 -14.35 3.56 -17.85
C SER A 349 -15.41 2.94 -18.77
N LYS A 350 -16.70 3.20 -18.51
CA LYS A 350 -17.80 2.72 -19.35
C LYS A 350 -17.71 3.27 -20.78
N LEU A 351 -17.45 4.58 -20.94
CA LEU A 351 -17.29 5.19 -22.26
C LEU A 351 -16.08 4.62 -23.02
N ALA A 352 -15.01 4.26 -22.31
CA ALA A 352 -13.86 3.57 -22.91
C ALA A 352 -14.23 2.16 -23.41
N GLU A 353 -15.04 1.41 -22.66
CA GLU A 353 -15.49 0.07 -23.05
C GLU A 353 -16.47 0.11 -24.24
N GLU A 354 -17.44 1.02 -24.20
CA GLU A 354 -18.51 1.08 -25.22
C GLU A 354 -18.09 1.86 -26.48
N HIS A 355 -17.18 2.84 -26.35
CA HIS A 355 -16.86 3.81 -27.41
C HIS A 355 -15.35 4.10 -27.48
N TRP A 356 -14.52 3.08 -27.54
CA TRP A 356 -13.07 3.19 -27.49
C TRP A 356 -12.45 4.26 -28.41
N ASN A 357 -12.85 4.33 -29.67
CA ASN A 357 -12.27 5.27 -30.63
C ASN A 357 -12.54 6.73 -30.27
N ALA A 358 -13.79 7.05 -29.86
CA ALA A 358 -14.16 8.39 -29.43
C ALA A 358 -13.46 8.76 -28.13
N TYR A 359 -13.43 7.82 -27.17
CA TYR A 359 -12.74 7.96 -25.89
C TYR A 359 -11.25 8.24 -26.10
N LYS A 360 -10.55 7.37 -26.83
CA LYS A 360 -9.12 7.49 -27.11
C LYS A 360 -8.77 8.80 -27.78
N HIS A 361 -9.54 9.20 -28.81
CA HIS A 361 -9.36 10.48 -29.50
C HIS A 361 -9.42 11.67 -28.55
N VAL A 362 -10.41 11.71 -27.67
CA VAL A 362 -10.58 12.79 -26.69
C VAL A 362 -9.42 12.79 -25.70
N ILE A 363 -9.05 11.63 -25.13
CA ILE A 363 -7.95 11.55 -24.16
C ILE A 363 -6.64 12.03 -24.80
N GLU A 364 -6.30 11.57 -26.00
CA GLU A 364 -5.08 11.96 -26.72
C GLU A 364 -5.06 13.45 -27.10
N SER A 365 -6.20 14.03 -27.45
CA SER A 365 -6.33 15.46 -27.74
C SER A 365 -6.25 16.30 -26.46
N CYS A 366 -7.00 15.96 -25.42
CA CYS A 366 -7.01 16.67 -24.15
C CYS A 366 -5.69 16.57 -23.39
N SER A 367 -4.90 15.51 -23.60
CA SER A 367 -3.59 15.34 -22.96
C SER A 367 -2.58 16.46 -23.31
N LYS A 368 -2.79 17.16 -24.41
CA LYS A 368 -1.91 18.23 -24.94
C LYS A 368 -2.45 19.64 -24.68
N LEU A 369 -3.55 19.74 -23.97
CA LEU A 369 -4.28 20.99 -23.78
C LEU A 369 -4.63 21.20 -22.31
N LYS A 370 -4.74 22.47 -21.93
CA LYS A 370 -5.34 22.86 -20.66
C LYS A 370 -6.86 22.60 -20.68
N SER A 371 -7.43 22.38 -19.52
CA SER A 371 -8.85 21.96 -19.37
C SER A 371 -9.87 22.92 -19.98
N GLU A 372 -9.56 24.22 -20.04
CA GLU A 372 -10.45 25.22 -20.64
C GLU A 372 -10.70 25.00 -22.13
N LYS A 373 -9.78 24.28 -22.81
CA LYS A 373 -9.88 23.96 -24.24
C LYS A 373 -10.39 22.54 -24.53
N TRP A 374 -10.67 21.75 -23.52
CA TRP A 374 -11.07 20.36 -23.71
C TRP A 374 -12.42 20.25 -24.44
N MET A 375 -13.38 21.15 -24.14
CA MET A 375 -14.69 21.12 -24.79
C MET A 375 -14.62 21.37 -26.30
N GLU A 376 -13.60 22.10 -26.77
CA GLU A 376 -13.37 22.36 -28.21
C GLU A 376 -12.93 21.09 -28.96
N GLN A 377 -12.52 20.02 -28.26
CA GLN A 377 -12.09 18.77 -28.86
C GLN A 377 -13.24 17.79 -29.15
N ALA A 378 -14.43 18.12 -28.72
CA ALA A 378 -15.61 17.30 -28.94
C ALA A 378 -16.38 17.78 -30.19
N THR A 379 -16.42 16.92 -31.22
CA THR A 379 -17.15 17.15 -32.47
C THR A 379 -18.41 16.28 -32.58
N GLU A 380 -18.56 15.28 -31.71
CA GLU A 380 -19.64 14.31 -31.70
C GLU A 380 -20.23 14.16 -30.27
N PRO A 381 -21.50 13.76 -30.12
CA PRO A 381 -22.12 13.61 -28.80
C PRO A 381 -21.40 12.70 -27.83
N THR A 382 -20.80 11.60 -28.33
CA THR A 382 -20.03 10.67 -27.50
C THR A 382 -18.73 11.30 -26.99
N GLN A 383 -18.01 12.03 -27.84
CA GLN A 383 -16.83 12.79 -27.45
C GLN A 383 -17.18 13.87 -26.42
N GLU A 384 -18.32 14.55 -26.62
CA GLU A 384 -18.83 15.53 -25.66
C GLU A 384 -19.12 14.88 -24.29
N ALA A 385 -19.68 13.67 -24.26
CA ALA A 385 -19.92 12.93 -23.04
C ALA A 385 -18.58 12.60 -22.30
N VAL A 386 -17.55 12.21 -23.03
CA VAL A 386 -16.20 11.97 -22.45
C VAL A 386 -15.65 13.27 -21.85
N VAL A 387 -15.67 14.38 -22.59
CA VAL A 387 -15.15 15.68 -22.09
C VAL A 387 -15.93 16.16 -20.86
N LYS A 388 -17.26 16.05 -20.88
CA LYS A 388 -18.10 16.40 -19.71
C LYS A 388 -17.73 15.58 -18.48
N SER A 389 -17.47 14.30 -18.65
CA SER A 389 -17.04 13.44 -17.54
C SER A 389 -15.64 13.80 -17.04
N LEU A 390 -14.69 14.17 -17.93
CA LEU A 390 -13.38 14.69 -17.53
C LEU A 390 -13.49 15.98 -16.70
N LEU A 391 -14.26 16.94 -17.18
CA LEU A 391 -14.50 18.21 -16.48
C LEU A 391 -15.23 17.99 -15.15
N GLY A 392 -16.25 17.11 -15.13
CA GLY A 392 -16.96 16.74 -13.91
C GLY A 392 -16.05 16.08 -12.87
N ALA A 393 -15.08 15.25 -13.30
CA ALA A 393 -14.08 14.67 -12.40
C ALA A 393 -13.15 15.76 -11.81
N ARG A 394 -12.73 16.75 -12.62
CA ARG A 394 -11.94 17.89 -12.13
C ARG A 394 -12.71 18.70 -11.09
N ASP A 395 -13.95 19.05 -11.38
CA ASP A 395 -14.80 19.85 -10.47
C ASP A 395 -15.02 19.10 -9.15
N ALA A 396 -15.27 17.81 -9.22
CA ALA A 396 -15.40 16.97 -8.02
C ALA A 396 -14.12 16.96 -7.18
N MET A 397 -12.92 16.83 -7.80
CA MET A 397 -11.63 16.88 -7.09
C MET A 397 -11.40 18.26 -6.45
N LEU A 398 -11.73 19.35 -7.15
CA LEU A 398 -11.64 20.69 -6.57
C LEU A 398 -12.57 20.85 -5.36
N GLY A 399 -13.76 20.26 -5.43
CA GLY A 399 -14.71 20.19 -4.30
C GLY A 399 -14.13 19.40 -3.12
N ILE A 400 -13.52 18.23 -3.35
CA ILE A 400 -12.84 17.42 -2.33
C ILE A 400 -11.74 18.24 -1.65
N ARG A 401 -10.85 18.84 -2.41
CA ARG A 401 -9.76 19.67 -1.89
C ARG A 401 -10.28 20.85 -1.06
N TYR A 402 -11.29 21.53 -1.56
CA TYR A 402 -11.91 22.67 -0.85
C TYR A 402 -12.46 22.24 0.52
N HIS A 403 -13.25 21.17 0.59
CA HIS A 403 -13.82 20.70 1.85
C HIS A 403 -12.79 20.08 2.80
N MET A 404 -11.73 19.45 2.26
CA MET A 404 -10.59 18.98 3.05
C MET A 404 -9.84 20.15 3.72
N ARG A 405 -9.60 21.27 2.99
CA ARG A 405 -9.02 22.49 3.59
C ARG A 405 -9.89 23.07 4.69
N LEU A 406 -11.20 23.25 4.43
CA LEU A 406 -12.13 23.75 5.45
C LEU A 406 -12.13 22.89 6.71
N MET A 407 -12.07 21.57 6.55
CA MET A 407 -11.96 20.63 7.65
C MET A 407 -10.62 20.81 8.41
N GLY A 408 -9.52 20.97 7.69
CA GLY A 408 -8.20 21.21 8.26
C GLY A 408 -8.15 22.52 9.06
N GLU A 409 -8.67 23.61 8.51
CA GLU A 409 -8.78 24.91 9.17
C GLU A 409 -9.61 24.80 10.47
N ALA A 410 -10.78 24.16 10.38
CA ALA A 410 -11.69 23.99 11.53
C ALA A 410 -11.10 23.08 12.62
N ALA A 411 -10.33 22.07 12.27
CA ALA A 411 -9.67 21.14 13.18
C ALA A 411 -8.29 21.62 13.65
N GLY A 412 -7.75 22.70 13.08
CA GLY A 412 -6.42 23.23 13.41
C GLY A 412 -5.29 22.31 12.92
N VAL A 413 -5.45 21.63 11.80
CA VAL A 413 -4.44 20.71 11.22
C VAL A 413 -4.23 20.96 9.74
N PRO A 414 -2.96 20.83 9.23
CA PRO A 414 -2.62 21.14 7.86
C PRO A 414 -2.96 19.97 6.92
N ILE A 415 -4.26 19.75 6.63
CA ILE A 415 -4.69 18.65 5.73
C ILE A 415 -4.22 18.91 4.30
N GLU A 416 -4.50 20.09 3.75
CA GLU A 416 -3.87 20.60 2.52
C GLU A 416 -3.28 21.97 2.84
N PRO A 417 -1.99 22.02 3.34
CA PRO A 417 -1.36 23.26 3.71
C PRO A 417 -1.12 24.16 2.51
N GLU A 418 -0.91 25.46 2.75
CA GLU A 418 -0.80 26.48 1.68
C GLU A 418 0.26 26.15 0.62
N SER A 419 1.41 25.59 1.03
CA SER A 419 2.45 25.17 0.09
C SER A 419 1.96 24.06 -0.85
N GLN A 420 1.17 23.11 -0.34
CA GLN A 420 0.57 22.06 -1.15
C GLN A 420 -0.56 22.61 -2.01
N THR A 421 -1.36 23.54 -1.48
CA THR A 421 -2.43 24.19 -2.26
C THR A 421 -1.86 24.88 -3.50
N GLN A 422 -0.77 25.66 -3.36
CA GLN A 422 -0.10 26.34 -4.47
C GLN A 422 0.46 25.34 -5.49
N LEU A 423 1.18 24.30 -5.02
CA LEU A 423 1.71 23.23 -5.87
C LEU A 423 0.61 22.51 -6.65
N LEU A 424 -0.47 22.13 -5.96
CA LEU A 424 -1.56 21.38 -6.57
C LEU A 424 -2.38 22.24 -7.55
N ASN A 425 -2.55 23.53 -7.28
CA ASN A 425 -3.18 24.46 -8.23
C ASN A 425 -2.34 24.59 -9.49
N ALA A 426 -1.03 24.81 -9.35
CA ALA A 426 -0.12 24.86 -10.47
C ALA A 426 -0.12 23.56 -11.28
N THR A 427 -0.16 22.40 -10.59
CA THR A 427 -0.24 21.09 -11.24
C THR A 427 -1.57 20.93 -12.01
N MET A 428 -2.71 21.28 -11.39
CA MET A 428 -4.03 21.23 -12.05
C MET A 428 -4.14 22.14 -13.27
N ASP A 429 -3.34 23.20 -13.33
CA ASP A 429 -3.33 24.17 -14.45
C ASP A 429 -2.43 23.73 -15.63
N MET A 430 -1.77 22.56 -15.51
CA MET A 430 -0.94 22.01 -16.58
C MET A 430 -1.77 21.28 -17.63
N GLU A 431 -1.22 21.15 -18.85
CA GLU A 431 -1.79 20.39 -19.93
C GLU A 431 -1.95 18.91 -19.57
N GLY A 432 -3.11 18.34 -19.87
CA GLY A 432 -3.41 16.92 -19.66
C GLY A 432 -3.52 16.47 -18.21
N VAL A 433 -3.54 17.37 -17.24
CA VAL A 433 -3.76 16.99 -15.83
C VAL A 433 -5.26 16.92 -15.54
N LEU A 434 -5.71 15.73 -15.15
CA LEU A 434 -7.12 15.50 -14.78
C LEU A 434 -7.37 15.83 -13.31
N LEU A 435 -6.58 15.25 -12.41
CA LEU A 435 -6.72 15.38 -10.95
C LEU A 435 -5.38 15.71 -10.31
N ALA A 436 -5.40 16.47 -9.22
CA ALA A 436 -4.29 16.58 -8.29
C ALA A 436 -4.78 16.83 -6.87
N GLY A 437 -4.15 16.20 -5.88
CA GLY A 437 -4.55 16.30 -4.48
C GLY A 437 -3.53 15.73 -3.51
N VAL A 438 -3.83 15.84 -2.22
CA VAL A 438 -3.09 15.17 -1.16
C VAL A 438 -3.70 13.80 -0.89
N PRO A 439 -2.91 12.73 -0.76
CA PRO A 439 -3.46 11.39 -0.55
C PRO A 439 -3.88 11.17 0.91
N GLY A 440 -4.99 10.50 1.12
CA GLY A 440 -5.42 10.00 2.43
C GLY A 440 -5.74 11.09 3.44
N ALA A 441 -4.96 11.16 4.51
CA ALA A 441 -5.13 12.17 5.56
C ALA A 441 -4.56 13.55 5.18
N GLY A 442 -3.86 13.63 4.05
CA GLY A 442 -3.18 14.85 3.63
C GLY A 442 -1.90 15.12 4.41
N GLY A 443 -1.49 16.38 4.45
CA GLY A 443 -0.28 16.85 5.10
C GLY A 443 0.83 17.18 4.12
N PHE A 444 2.07 17.07 4.60
CA PHE A 444 3.27 17.48 3.86
C PHE A 444 3.98 16.34 3.12
N ASP A 445 3.59 15.07 3.38
CA ASP A 445 4.37 13.90 3.00
C ASP A 445 4.33 13.60 1.49
N ALA A 446 3.18 13.79 0.86
CA ALA A 446 3.00 13.43 -0.54
C ALA A 446 1.90 14.27 -1.23
N VAL A 447 2.02 14.34 -2.56
CA VAL A 447 0.97 14.81 -3.47
C VAL A 447 0.79 13.78 -4.58
N PHE A 448 -0.41 13.70 -5.13
CA PHE A 448 -0.67 12.86 -6.30
C PHE A 448 -1.25 13.69 -7.45
N ALA A 449 -1.07 13.18 -8.67
CA ALA A 449 -1.79 13.65 -9.85
C ALA A 449 -2.25 12.45 -10.69
N VAL A 450 -3.34 12.64 -11.42
CA VAL A 450 -3.77 11.74 -12.49
C VAL A 450 -3.72 12.51 -13.80
N THR A 451 -3.00 11.96 -14.77
CA THR A 451 -2.73 12.60 -16.06
C THR A 451 -3.34 11.80 -17.21
N LEU A 452 -3.62 12.48 -18.32
CA LEU A 452 -4.16 11.91 -19.56
C LEU A 452 -3.03 11.60 -20.55
N GLY A 453 -3.09 10.44 -21.20
CA GLY A 453 -2.11 10.06 -22.22
C GLY A 453 -0.66 10.18 -21.74
N ASP A 454 0.20 10.83 -22.50
CA ASP A 454 1.63 10.96 -22.24
C ASP A 454 2.02 12.23 -21.43
N SER A 455 1.04 12.99 -20.93
CA SER A 455 1.32 14.28 -20.25
C SER A 455 2.06 14.15 -18.92
N GLY A 456 2.14 12.94 -18.34
CA GLY A 456 2.80 12.67 -17.07
C GLY A 456 4.27 13.13 -17.01
N SER A 457 5.02 13.01 -18.12
CA SER A 457 6.41 13.44 -18.19
C SER A 457 6.60 14.96 -18.02
N ASN A 458 5.64 15.76 -18.46
CA ASN A 458 5.66 17.21 -18.27
C ASN A 458 5.44 17.59 -16.81
N VAL A 459 4.52 16.86 -16.14
CA VAL A 459 4.24 17.05 -14.71
C VAL A 459 5.46 16.70 -13.86
N THR A 460 6.10 15.56 -14.11
CA THR A 460 7.30 15.16 -13.35
C THR A 460 8.46 16.13 -13.52
N LYS A 461 8.68 16.68 -14.73
CA LYS A 461 9.67 17.73 -14.97
C LYS A 461 9.33 19.01 -14.24
N ALA A 462 8.07 19.46 -14.29
CA ALA A 462 7.63 20.65 -13.56
C ALA A 462 7.79 20.47 -12.05
N TRP A 463 7.43 19.33 -11.50
CA TRP A 463 7.63 18.99 -10.09
C TRP A 463 9.11 19.05 -9.70
N SER A 464 9.99 18.44 -10.48
CA SER A 464 11.44 18.50 -10.24
C SER A 464 11.99 19.92 -10.23
N SER A 465 11.46 20.82 -11.06
CA SER A 465 11.88 22.23 -11.11
C SER A 465 11.52 23.03 -9.84
N VAL A 466 10.58 22.55 -9.04
CA VAL A 466 10.14 23.12 -7.76
C VAL A 466 10.51 22.23 -6.56
N ASN A 467 11.52 21.40 -6.72
CA ASN A 467 12.04 20.49 -5.68
C ASN A 467 11.04 19.44 -5.17
N VAL A 468 10.08 19.04 -5.98
CA VAL A 468 9.22 17.88 -5.72
C VAL A 468 9.80 16.67 -6.42
N LEU A 469 10.16 15.64 -5.65
CA LEU A 469 10.67 14.38 -6.19
C LEU A 469 9.50 13.53 -6.67
N ALA A 470 9.34 13.36 -7.99
CA ALA A 470 8.39 12.41 -8.54
C ALA A 470 8.90 10.99 -8.32
N LEU A 471 8.04 10.14 -7.73
CA LEU A 471 8.33 8.74 -7.45
C LEU A 471 8.10 7.88 -8.70
N LEU A 472 8.68 6.67 -8.71
CA LEU A 472 8.53 5.70 -9.82
C LEU A 472 7.21 4.93 -9.76
N VAL A 473 6.29 5.39 -8.93
CA VAL A 473 5.01 4.77 -8.66
C VAL A 473 4.06 4.90 -9.84
N ARG A 474 3.40 3.78 -10.15
CA ARG A 474 2.26 3.68 -11.08
C ARG A 474 1.16 2.87 -10.43
N GLU A 475 -0.07 3.04 -10.89
CA GLU A 475 -1.13 2.10 -10.52
C GLU A 475 -0.77 0.70 -11.01
N ASP A 476 -0.94 -0.26 -10.11
CA ASP A 476 -1.00 -1.69 -10.39
C ASP A 476 -2.22 -2.22 -9.64
N PRO A 477 -3.31 -2.59 -10.33
CA PRO A 477 -4.56 -2.93 -9.67
C PRO A 477 -4.51 -4.24 -8.87
N HIS A 478 -3.38 -4.95 -8.89
CA HIS A 478 -3.23 -6.26 -8.27
C HIS A 478 -2.86 -6.16 -6.79
N GLY A 479 -3.46 -7.05 -5.99
CA GLY A 479 -3.18 -7.18 -4.57
C GLY A 479 -1.96 -8.07 -4.29
N VAL A 480 -2.08 -8.88 -3.22
CA VAL A 480 -1.06 -9.85 -2.82
C VAL A 480 -0.80 -10.87 -3.94
N SER A 481 0.46 -11.24 -4.12
CA SER A 481 0.91 -12.19 -5.14
C SER A 481 1.96 -13.13 -4.59
N LEU A 482 1.95 -14.39 -5.07
CA LEU A 482 3.06 -15.32 -4.89
C LEU A 482 4.08 -15.09 -6.01
N GLU A 483 5.33 -14.86 -5.65
CA GLU A 483 6.40 -14.57 -6.59
C GLU A 483 7.16 -15.85 -6.97
N SER A 484 7.60 -15.92 -8.21
CA SER A 484 8.32 -17.09 -8.74
C SER A 484 9.77 -17.18 -8.22
N CYS A 485 10.36 -16.08 -7.78
CA CYS A 485 11.75 -16.01 -7.32
C CYS A 485 11.99 -14.82 -6.37
N ASP A 486 13.16 -14.80 -5.76
CA ASP A 486 13.64 -13.65 -4.99
C ASP A 486 13.81 -12.44 -5.92
N PRO A 487 13.18 -11.29 -5.64
CA PRO A 487 13.22 -10.11 -6.52
C PRO A 487 14.64 -9.58 -6.76
N ARG A 488 15.59 -9.84 -5.86
CA ARG A 488 17.00 -9.48 -6.04
C ARG A 488 17.70 -10.27 -7.14
N THR A 489 17.22 -11.47 -7.47
CA THR A 489 17.80 -12.31 -8.53
C THR A 489 17.36 -11.91 -9.93
N THR A 490 16.18 -11.34 -10.08
CA THR A 490 15.63 -10.90 -11.37
C THR A 490 16.49 -9.79 -11.99
N GLU A 491 17.04 -8.91 -11.17
CA GLU A 491 17.89 -7.80 -11.62
C GLU A 491 19.29 -8.25 -12.03
N ILE A 492 19.86 -9.21 -11.34
CA ILE A 492 21.14 -9.80 -11.72
C ILE A 492 21.02 -10.43 -13.11
N THR A 493 19.94 -11.12 -13.39
CA THR A 493 19.68 -11.76 -14.69
C THR A 493 19.49 -10.72 -15.80
N SER A 494 18.78 -9.62 -15.54
CA SER A 494 18.59 -8.53 -16.51
C SER A 494 19.88 -7.76 -16.79
N ALA A 495 20.68 -7.50 -15.75
CA ALA A 495 22.01 -6.87 -15.91
C ALA A 495 22.99 -7.75 -16.71
N VAL A 496 23.01 -9.05 -16.46
CA VAL A 496 23.85 -10.01 -17.20
C VAL A 496 23.38 -10.15 -18.66
N SER A 497 22.06 -10.12 -18.90
CA SER A 497 21.52 -10.16 -20.27
C SER A 497 21.85 -8.89 -21.06
N ALA A 498 21.92 -7.73 -20.40
CA ALA A 498 22.30 -6.47 -21.04
C ALA A 498 23.80 -6.42 -21.41
N VAL A 499 24.67 -7.13 -20.69
CA VAL A 499 26.11 -7.20 -20.96
C VAL A 499 26.43 -8.18 -22.12
N HIS A 500 25.53 -9.08 -22.49
CA HIS A 500 25.72 -10.04 -23.59
C HIS A 500 25.26 -9.54 -24.96
N ILE A 501 24.84 -8.28 -25.08
CA ILE A 501 24.36 -7.66 -26.33
C ILE A 501 25.38 -6.60 -26.85
N GLU A 502 26.53 -6.43 -26.24
CA GLU A 502 27.69 -5.74 -26.81
C GLU A 502 28.71 -6.77 -27.31
#